data_4266a59e21aa83fb707e070ac42290a0
#
_entry.id   4266a59e21aa83fb707e070ac42290a0
#
_cell.length_a   1.000
_cell.length_b   1.000
_cell.length_c   1.000
_cell.angle_alpha   90.00
_cell.angle_beta   90.00
_cell.angle_gamma   90.00
#
_symmetry.space_group_name_H-M   'P 1'
#
loop_
_entity.id
_entity.type
_entity.pdbx_description
1 polymer ?
#
loop_
_entity_poly.entity_id
_entity_poly.type
_entity_poly.pdbx_seq_one_letter_code
_entity_poly.pdbx_strand_id
1 'polypeptide(L)'
;LNIPPMWGMVFGLSLLKLYSYRLKRTRGEELKTFHSIGKIEHDTLLFFFGILAAVGALHFLGYLGLAVQLYDSLGPTAVNIGIGFLSAIVDNVPVMSAVLKANPDMGMDQWLLVTLTAGIGGSLISFGSAAGVGVMGKLRGIYTFGSHMKYAWTVLVGYIVSLIIWYV
;
A
#
# COMPACT_ATOMS: atom_id res chain seq x y z
N LEU A 1 15.39 -15.47 8.48
CA LEU A 1 15.67 -15.54 7.04
C LEU A 1 15.30 -14.18 6.43
N ASN A 2 16.30 -13.34 6.10
CA ASN A 2 16.10 -12.06 5.40
C ASN A 2 15.80 -12.33 3.91
N ILE A 3 14.67 -12.95 3.62
CA ILE A 3 14.25 -13.25 2.25
C ILE A 3 13.35 -12.10 1.80
N PRO A 4 13.63 -11.44 0.66
CA PRO A 4 12.76 -10.41 0.12
C PRO A 4 11.32 -10.93 -0.07
N PRO A 5 10.27 -10.14 0.22
CA PRO A 5 8.87 -10.55 0.13
C PRO A 5 8.48 -11.11 -1.24
N MET A 6 9.13 -10.66 -2.31
CA MET A 6 8.92 -11.14 -3.67
C MET A 6 9.12 -12.67 -3.82
N TRP A 7 10.02 -13.28 -3.04
CA TRP A 7 10.24 -14.73 -3.07
C TRP A 7 9.03 -15.51 -2.56
N GLY A 8 8.31 -14.97 -1.55
CA GLY A 8 7.05 -15.54 -1.09
C GLY A 8 5.99 -15.55 -2.19
N MET A 9 5.89 -14.45 -2.96
CA MET A 9 4.97 -14.34 -4.09
C MET A 9 5.32 -15.32 -5.21
N VAL A 10 6.60 -15.42 -5.58
CA VAL A 10 7.09 -16.35 -6.61
C VAL A 10 6.87 -17.79 -6.18
N PHE A 11 7.13 -18.12 -4.91
CA PHE A 11 6.89 -19.45 -4.35
C PHE A 11 5.39 -19.79 -4.39
N GLY A 12 4.51 -18.89 -3.95
CA GLY A 12 3.06 -19.06 -4.00
C GLY A 12 2.55 -19.29 -5.44
N LEU A 13 3.07 -18.52 -6.40
CA LEU A 13 2.75 -18.68 -7.83
C LEU A 13 3.22 -20.05 -8.35
N SER A 14 4.38 -20.51 -7.91
CA SER A 14 4.93 -21.82 -8.29
C SER A 14 4.07 -22.97 -7.76
N LEU A 15 3.60 -22.86 -6.50
CA LEU A 15 2.67 -23.83 -5.92
C LEU A 15 1.32 -23.85 -6.65
N LEU A 16 0.78 -22.68 -6.99
CA LEU A 16 -0.44 -22.57 -7.76
C LEU A 16 -0.30 -23.23 -9.13
N LYS A 17 0.84 -23.06 -9.78
CA LYS A 17 1.13 -23.66 -11.07
C LYS A 17 1.26 -25.19 -10.98
N LEU A 18 1.89 -25.71 -9.92
CA LEU A 18 1.98 -27.15 -9.66
C LEU A 18 0.59 -27.74 -9.39
N TYR A 19 -0.26 -27.05 -8.62
CA TYR A 19 -1.63 -27.43 -8.37
C TYR A 19 -2.46 -27.46 -9.67
N SER A 20 -2.33 -26.41 -10.50
CA SER A 20 -2.97 -26.34 -11.82
C SER A 20 -2.57 -27.50 -12.73
N TYR A 21 -1.28 -27.86 -12.74
CA TYR A 21 -0.79 -29.01 -13.51
C TYR A 21 -1.41 -30.34 -13.02
N ARG A 22 -1.48 -30.54 -11.69
CA ARG A 22 -2.15 -31.71 -11.11
C ARG A 22 -3.63 -31.76 -11.47
N LEU A 23 -4.33 -30.63 -11.39
CA LEU A 23 -5.75 -30.54 -11.70
C LEU A 23 -6.03 -30.89 -13.16
N LYS A 24 -5.22 -30.37 -14.08
CA LYS A 24 -5.26 -30.72 -15.51
C LYS A 24 -5.10 -32.21 -15.74
N ARG A 25 -4.16 -32.84 -15.03
CA ARG A 25 -3.85 -34.27 -15.18
C ARG A 25 -4.92 -35.20 -14.58
N THR A 26 -5.58 -34.77 -13.49
CA THR A 26 -6.53 -35.61 -12.75
C THR A 26 -7.98 -35.36 -13.14
N ARG A 27 -8.35 -34.12 -13.50
CA ARG A 27 -9.74 -33.73 -13.79
C ARG A 27 -9.95 -33.16 -15.19
N GLY A 28 -8.88 -33.00 -15.97
CA GLY A 28 -8.98 -32.36 -17.30
C GLY A 28 -9.25 -30.85 -17.24
N GLU A 29 -9.33 -30.25 -16.05
CA GLU A 29 -9.60 -28.82 -15.86
C GLU A 29 -8.28 -28.03 -15.95
N GLU A 30 -8.26 -27.01 -16.80
CA GLU A 30 -7.08 -26.14 -16.97
C GLU A 30 -7.32 -24.78 -16.33
N LEU A 31 -6.61 -24.49 -15.23
CA LEU A 31 -6.51 -23.13 -14.72
C LEU A 31 -5.61 -22.31 -15.67
N LYS A 32 -6.22 -21.38 -16.39
CA LYS A 32 -5.53 -20.51 -17.38
C LYS A 32 -4.63 -19.46 -16.67
N THR A 33 -3.70 -19.91 -15.88
CA THR A 33 -2.81 -19.04 -15.06
C THR A 33 -2.03 -18.05 -15.92
N PHE A 34 -1.52 -18.50 -17.09
CA PHE A 34 -0.82 -17.61 -18.02
C PHE A 34 -1.73 -16.61 -18.72
N HIS A 35 -2.98 -16.94 -18.95
CA HIS A 35 -3.94 -15.97 -19.48
C HIS A 35 -4.23 -14.85 -18.49
N SER A 36 -4.19 -15.15 -17.20
CA SER A 36 -4.31 -14.15 -16.13
C SER A 36 -3.07 -13.26 -16.01
N ILE A 37 -1.87 -13.80 -16.27
CA ILE A 37 -0.62 -13.01 -16.32
C ILE A 37 -0.64 -12.02 -17.50
N GLY A 38 -1.18 -12.40 -18.64
CA GLY A 38 -1.36 -11.50 -19.79
C GLY A 38 -2.37 -10.36 -19.56
N LYS A 39 -3.15 -10.43 -18.46
CA LYS A 39 -4.08 -9.37 -18.03
C LYS A 39 -3.49 -8.43 -16.96
N ILE A 40 -2.19 -8.51 -16.70
CA ILE A 40 -1.51 -7.57 -15.81
C ILE A 40 -1.70 -6.17 -16.39
N GLU A 41 -2.19 -5.27 -15.57
CA GLU A 41 -2.39 -3.87 -15.92
C GLU A 41 -1.04 -3.16 -16.02
N HIS A 42 -0.50 -3.10 -17.23
CA HIS A 42 0.78 -2.43 -17.51
C HIS A 42 0.75 -0.95 -17.11
N ASP A 43 -0.40 -0.31 -17.23
CA ASP A 43 -0.61 1.09 -16.82
C ASP A 43 -0.38 1.26 -15.31
N THR A 44 -0.85 0.32 -14.49
CA THR A 44 -0.62 0.31 -13.05
C THR A 44 0.88 0.13 -12.72
N LEU A 45 1.57 -0.76 -13.43
CA LEU A 45 3.01 -0.93 -13.25
C LEU A 45 3.80 0.31 -13.62
N LEU A 46 3.48 0.94 -14.76
CA LEU A 46 4.10 2.20 -15.19
C LEU A 46 3.81 3.34 -14.23
N PHE A 47 2.60 3.41 -13.68
CA PHE A 47 2.22 4.36 -12.65
C PHE A 47 3.11 4.24 -11.41
N PHE A 48 3.23 3.03 -10.84
CA PHE A 48 4.10 2.82 -9.68
C PHE A 48 5.57 3.09 -10.00
N PHE A 49 6.05 2.68 -11.16
CA PHE A 49 7.42 2.98 -11.59
C PHE A 49 7.65 4.50 -11.66
N GLY A 50 6.73 5.25 -12.27
CA GLY A 50 6.82 6.71 -12.38
C GLY A 50 6.85 7.39 -11.00
N ILE A 51 5.98 6.97 -10.08
CA ILE A 51 5.94 7.52 -8.72
C ILE A 51 7.23 7.22 -7.95
N LEU A 52 7.70 5.97 -7.98
CA LEU A 52 8.93 5.59 -7.27
C LEU A 52 10.15 6.30 -7.86
N ALA A 53 10.20 6.52 -9.17
CA ALA A 53 11.22 7.32 -9.83
C ALA A 53 11.16 8.78 -9.40
N ALA A 54 9.95 9.37 -9.33
CA ALA A 54 9.75 10.75 -8.88
C ALA A 54 10.19 10.95 -7.42
N VAL A 55 9.80 10.04 -6.50
CA VAL A 55 10.26 10.05 -5.10
C VAL A 55 11.79 9.88 -5.02
N GLY A 56 12.37 9.06 -5.91
CA GLY A 56 13.82 8.91 -6.05
C GLY A 56 14.50 10.22 -6.45
N ALA A 57 13.93 10.94 -7.40
CA ALA A 57 14.42 12.24 -7.86
C ALA A 57 14.32 13.29 -6.74
N LEU A 58 13.20 13.35 -6.01
CA LEU A 58 13.04 14.25 -4.86
C LEU A 58 14.08 13.98 -3.76
N HIS A 59 14.39 12.71 -3.52
CA HIS A 59 15.46 12.33 -2.60
C HIS A 59 16.82 12.86 -3.09
N PHE A 60 17.14 12.61 -4.35
CA PHE A 60 18.40 13.05 -4.94
C PHE A 60 18.57 14.60 -4.93
N LEU A 61 17.47 15.33 -5.13
CA LEU A 61 17.43 16.79 -5.07
C LEU A 61 17.45 17.35 -3.63
N GLY A 62 17.42 16.48 -2.60
CA GLY A 62 17.48 16.90 -1.19
C GLY A 62 16.14 17.34 -0.60
N TYR A 63 15.04 17.34 -1.36
CA TYR A 63 13.71 17.77 -0.86
C TYR A 63 13.20 16.91 0.30
N LEU A 64 13.61 15.65 0.39
CA LEU A 64 13.21 14.80 1.52
C LEU A 64 13.85 15.23 2.86
N GLY A 65 14.88 16.07 2.83
CA GLY A 65 15.40 16.73 4.03
C GLY A 65 14.36 17.61 4.74
N LEU A 66 13.39 18.18 4.01
CA LEU A 66 12.26 18.91 4.60
C LEU A 66 11.36 17.98 5.42
N ALA A 67 11.18 16.74 4.98
CA ALA A 67 10.44 15.75 5.75
C ALA A 67 11.14 15.44 7.07
N VAL A 68 12.46 15.28 7.07
CA VAL A 68 13.24 15.06 8.30
C VAL A 68 13.07 16.24 9.26
N GLN A 69 13.16 17.49 8.78
CA GLN A 69 12.92 18.68 9.60
C GLN A 69 11.52 18.70 10.23
N LEU A 70 10.51 18.19 9.55
CA LEU A 70 9.17 18.02 10.11
C LEU A 70 9.17 17.04 11.29
N TYR A 71 9.88 15.91 11.15
CA TYR A 71 10.05 14.95 12.23
C TYR A 71 10.76 15.56 13.46
N ASP A 72 11.79 16.37 13.21
CA ASP A 72 12.55 17.04 14.27
C ASP A 72 11.72 18.12 14.99
N SER A 73 10.84 18.82 14.26
CA SER A 73 10.07 19.95 14.81
C SER A 73 8.77 19.55 15.50
N LEU A 74 8.02 18.57 14.95
CA LEU A 74 6.71 18.16 15.43
C LEU A 74 6.75 16.85 16.23
N GLY A 75 7.87 16.13 16.16
CA GLY A 75 8.05 14.81 16.75
C GLY A 75 7.44 13.68 15.90
N PRO A 76 8.01 12.46 16.01
CA PRO A 76 7.65 11.33 15.16
C PRO A 76 6.18 10.94 15.22
N THR A 77 5.56 10.94 16.40
CA THR A 77 4.16 10.53 16.59
C THR A 77 3.19 11.41 15.82
N ALA A 78 3.34 12.74 15.94
CA ALA A 78 2.44 13.69 15.27
C ALA A 78 2.58 13.60 13.74
N VAL A 79 3.83 13.50 13.25
CA VAL A 79 4.11 13.37 11.81
C VAL A 79 3.55 12.05 11.28
N ASN A 80 3.75 10.92 11.97
CA ASN A 80 3.26 9.61 11.57
C ASN A 80 1.72 9.56 11.49
N ILE A 81 1.03 10.19 12.42
CA ILE A 81 -0.44 10.33 12.35
C ILE A 81 -0.84 11.20 11.15
N GLY A 82 -0.15 12.32 10.93
CA GLY A 82 -0.39 13.19 9.77
C GLY A 82 -0.15 12.48 8.43
N ILE A 83 0.85 11.61 8.36
CA ILE A 83 1.13 10.76 7.18
C ILE A 83 -0.04 9.83 6.88
N GLY A 84 -0.72 9.31 7.90
CA GLY A 84 -1.94 8.51 7.70
C GLY A 84 -3.03 9.30 6.97
N PHE A 85 -3.26 10.56 7.34
CA PHE A 85 -4.22 11.43 6.63
C PHE A 85 -3.72 11.80 5.23
N LEU A 86 -2.43 12.04 5.06
CA LEU A 86 -1.85 12.28 3.74
C LEU A 86 -2.04 11.06 2.83
N SER A 87 -1.86 9.86 3.36
CA SER A 87 -2.06 8.60 2.65
C SER A 87 -3.52 8.38 2.20
N ALA A 88 -4.49 9.06 2.82
CA ALA A 88 -5.87 9.03 2.35
C ALA A 88 -6.06 9.72 0.99
N ILE A 89 -5.22 10.71 0.69
CA ILE A 89 -5.28 11.52 -0.53
C ILE A 89 -4.29 11.02 -1.58
N VAL A 90 -3.10 10.66 -1.12
CA VAL A 90 -2.00 10.15 -1.96
C VAL A 90 -1.83 8.66 -1.64
N ASP A 91 -1.64 7.83 -2.66
CA ASP A 91 -1.43 6.39 -2.47
C ASP A 91 -0.38 6.12 -1.38
N ASN A 92 -0.64 5.13 -0.53
CA ASN A 92 0.23 4.76 0.59
C ASN A 92 1.64 4.33 0.16
N VAL A 93 1.78 3.74 -1.03
CA VAL A 93 3.08 3.26 -1.54
C VAL A 93 4.07 4.41 -1.76
N PRO A 94 3.73 5.50 -2.51
CA PRO A 94 4.63 6.64 -2.64
C PRO A 94 4.91 7.36 -1.32
N VAL A 95 3.91 7.49 -0.46
CA VAL A 95 4.06 8.13 0.86
C VAL A 95 5.07 7.34 1.72
N MET A 96 4.90 6.03 1.86
CA MET A 96 5.84 5.18 2.59
C MET A 96 7.22 5.13 1.94
N SER A 97 7.29 5.14 0.60
CA SER A 97 8.58 5.21 -0.11
C SER A 97 9.34 6.50 0.22
N ALA A 98 8.63 7.64 0.35
CA ALA A 98 9.25 8.91 0.74
C ALA A 98 9.77 8.86 2.19
N VAL A 99 8.99 8.33 3.14
CA VAL A 99 9.41 8.16 4.54
C VAL A 99 10.63 7.26 4.66
N LEU A 100 10.61 6.11 4.00
CA LEU A 100 11.73 5.15 3.99
C LEU A 100 13.00 5.77 3.41
N LYS A 101 12.89 6.61 2.37
CA LYS A 101 14.04 7.28 1.77
C LYS A 101 14.53 8.47 2.58
N ALA A 102 13.64 9.18 3.25
CA ALA A 102 13.99 10.24 4.19
C ALA A 102 14.74 9.69 5.41
N ASN A 103 14.40 8.45 5.80
CA ASN A 103 15.00 7.69 6.90
C ASN A 103 15.15 8.52 8.19
N PRO A 104 14.02 9.07 8.74
CA PRO A 104 14.08 9.83 9.98
C PRO A 104 14.56 8.96 11.13
N ASP A 105 15.28 9.57 12.08
CA ASP A 105 15.76 8.88 13.28
C ASP A 105 14.58 8.66 14.24
N MET A 106 14.06 7.43 14.26
CA MET A 106 12.91 7.07 15.10
C MET A 106 12.97 5.60 15.52
N GLY A 107 12.40 5.30 16.69
CA GLY A 107 12.34 3.96 17.26
C GLY A 107 11.48 3.00 16.43
N MET A 108 11.60 1.70 16.71
CA MET A 108 10.83 0.65 16.05
C MET A 108 9.31 0.84 16.22
N ASP A 109 8.88 1.31 17.38
CA ASP A 109 7.50 1.66 17.69
C ASP A 109 6.94 2.69 16.70
N GLN A 110 7.73 3.71 16.38
CA GLN A 110 7.35 4.76 15.44
C GLN A 110 7.34 4.25 13.98
N TRP A 111 8.23 3.34 13.62
CA TRP A 111 8.19 2.65 12.32
C TRP A 111 6.94 1.79 12.17
N LEU A 112 6.51 1.11 13.25
CA LEU A 112 5.25 0.37 13.27
C LEU A 112 4.05 1.31 13.17
N LEU A 113 4.09 2.46 13.88
CA LEU A 113 3.03 3.45 13.82
C LEU A 113 2.85 4.02 12.41
N VAL A 114 3.91 4.45 11.74
CA VAL A 114 3.80 5.00 10.38
C VAL A 114 3.30 3.96 9.38
N THR A 115 3.69 2.71 9.54
CA THR A 115 3.19 1.60 8.70
C THR A 115 1.69 1.39 8.91
N LEU A 116 1.24 1.40 10.17
CA LEU A 116 -0.17 1.29 10.55
C LEU A 116 -0.99 2.46 9.99
N THR A 117 -0.53 3.69 10.25
CA THR A 117 -1.26 4.91 9.86
C THR A 117 -1.34 5.08 8.36
N ALA A 118 -0.24 4.87 7.63
CA ALA A 118 -0.23 4.94 6.18
C ALA A 118 -1.10 3.84 5.54
N GLY A 119 -1.07 2.63 6.10
CA GLY A 119 -1.86 1.50 5.60
C GLY A 119 -3.36 1.72 5.77
N ILE A 120 -3.82 2.08 6.97
CA ILE A 120 -5.24 2.35 7.24
C ILE A 120 -5.67 3.66 6.57
N GLY A 121 -4.80 4.68 6.61
CA GLY A 121 -5.05 5.98 5.99
C GLY A 121 -5.41 5.88 4.52
N GLY A 122 -4.67 5.07 3.76
CA GLY A 122 -4.94 4.81 2.34
C GLY A 122 -6.34 4.24 2.06
N SER A 123 -7.00 3.68 3.08
CA SER A 123 -8.37 3.15 2.99
C SER A 123 -9.45 4.14 3.39
N LEU A 124 -9.11 5.31 3.94
CA LEU A 124 -10.08 6.35 4.34
C LEU A 124 -10.81 6.92 3.12
N ILE A 125 -10.07 7.15 2.04
CA ILE A 125 -10.64 7.59 0.76
C ILE A 125 -10.26 6.53 -0.28
N SER A 126 -11.19 6.14 -1.13
CA SER A 126 -10.98 5.04 -2.10
C SER A 126 -9.85 5.29 -3.09
N PHE A 127 -9.40 6.54 -3.28
CA PHE A 127 -8.25 6.88 -4.12
C PHE A 127 -6.90 6.71 -3.41
N GLY A 128 -6.89 6.66 -2.09
CA GLY A 128 -5.68 6.51 -1.27
C GLY A 128 -5.07 5.11 -1.32
N SER A 129 -5.60 4.20 -2.14
CA SER A 129 -4.98 2.89 -2.38
C SER A 129 -5.29 2.36 -3.78
N ALA A 130 -4.28 1.79 -4.43
CA ALA A 130 -4.43 1.11 -5.72
C ALA A 130 -5.47 -0.02 -5.65
N ALA A 131 -5.59 -0.70 -4.50
CA ALA A 131 -6.58 -1.73 -4.28
C ALA A 131 -8.01 -1.17 -4.33
N GLY A 132 -8.27 -0.02 -3.70
CA GLY A 132 -9.57 0.66 -3.73
C GLY A 132 -9.99 1.04 -5.16
N VAL A 133 -9.07 1.63 -5.91
CA VAL A 133 -9.28 1.98 -7.32
C VAL A 133 -9.53 0.73 -8.17
N GLY A 134 -8.75 -0.33 -7.96
CA GLY A 134 -8.90 -1.60 -8.66
C GLY A 134 -10.27 -2.25 -8.41
N VAL A 135 -10.76 -2.25 -7.16
CA VAL A 135 -12.08 -2.78 -6.80
C VAL A 135 -13.19 -1.96 -7.47
N MET A 136 -13.11 -0.62 -7.46
CA MET A 136 -14.06 0.23 -8.16
C MET A 136 -14.08 -0.02 -9.67
N GLY A 137 -12.91 -0.25 -10.26
CA GLY A 137 -12.77 -0.60 -11.68
C GLY A 137 -13.41 -1.92 -12.05
N LYS A 138 -13.35 -2.93 -11.16
CA LYS A 138 -13.97 -4.26 -11.36
C LYS A 138 -15.45 -4.30 -11.06
N LEU A 139 -15.91 -3.57 -10.05
CA LEU A 139 -17.30 -3.55 -9.59
C LEU A 139 -18.02 -2.27 -10.02
N ARG A 140 -17.87 -1.91 -11.30
CA ARG A 140 -18.51 -0.71 -11.88
C ARG A 140 -20.02 -0.69 -11.62
N GLY A 141 -20.51 0.41 -11.07
CA GLY A 141 -21.94 0.61 -10.77
C GLY A 141 -22.42 -0.02 -9.46
N ILE A 142 -21.67 -0.96 -8.85
CA ILE A 142 -21.98 -1.58 -7.56
C ILE A 142 -21.18 -0.89 -6.45
N TYR A 143 -19.86 -0.78 -6.63
CA TYR A 143 -18.98 -0.13 -5.70
C TYR A 143 -18.43 1.17 -6.31
N THR A 144 -18.92 2.29 -5.79
CA THR A 144 -18.60 3.63 -6.28
C THR A 144 -17.91 4.45 -5.18
N PHE A 145 -17.29 5.56 -5.55
CA PHE A 145 -16.74 6.51 -4.59
C PHE A 145 -17.77 6.93 -3.52
N GLY A 146 -18.99 7.24 -3.93
CA GLY A 146 -20.07 7.62 -3.00
C GLY A 146 -20.45 6.48 -2.05
N SER A 147 -20.46 5.23 -2.50
CA SER A 147 -20.72 4.07 -1.64
C SER A 147 -19.57 3.84 -0.64
N HIS A 148 -18.32 4.05 -1.06
CA HIS A 148 -17.18 3.98 -0.15
C HIS A 148 -17.26 5.05 0.93
N MET A 149 -17.48 6.31 0.54
CA MET A 149 -17.55 7.44 1.48
C MET A 149 -18.65 7.26 2.53
N LYS A 150 -19.75 6.60 2.18
CA LYS A 150 -20.83 6.29 3.14
C LYS A 150 -20.33 5.42 4.30
N TYR A 151 -19.33 4.57 4.07
CA TYR A 151 -18.78 3.66 5.07
C TYR A 151 -17.38 4.09 5.57
N ALA A 152 -16.79 5.15 5.00
CA ALA A 152 -15.46 5.65 5.37
C ALA A 152 -15.33 6.00 6.87
N TRP A 153 -16.44 6.41 7.51
CA TRP A 153 -16.46 6.66 8.94
C TRP A 153 -16.10 5.42 9.78
N THR A 154 -16.44 4.21 9.33
CA THR A 154 -16.08 2.97 10.05
C THR A 154 -14.57 2.74 9.99
N VAL A 155 -13.94 3.07 8.86
CA VAL A 155 -12.48 3.04 8.70
C VAL A 155 -11.83 4.08 9.61
N LEU A 156 -12.41 5.29 9.68
CA LEU A 156 -11.93 6.36 10.58
C LEU A 156 -12.01 5.92 12.06
N VAL A 157 -13.11 5.31 12.47
CA VAL A 157 -13.22 4.75 13.82
C VAL A 157 -12.16 3.68 14.08
N GLY A 158 -11.96 2.75 13.12
CA GLY A 158 -10.90 1.75 13.20
C GLY A 158 -9.51 2.38 13.30
N TYR A 159 -9.26 3.46 12.55
CA TYR A 159 -8.01 4.23 12.62
C TYR A 159 -7.78 4.80 14.02
N ILE A 160 -8.79 5.48 14.59
CA ILE A 160 -8.70 6.07 15.95
C ILE A 160 -8.48 4.96 17.00
N VAL A 161 -9.22 3.86 16.92
CA VAL A 161 -9.07 2.72 17.84
C VAL A 161 -7.66 2.12 17.74
N SER A 162 -7.12 1.97 16.54
CA SER A 162 -5.77 1.44 16.35
C SER A 162 -4.69 2.36 16.93
N LEU A 163 -4.88 3.68 16.84
CA LEU A 163 -3.98 4.65 17.50
C LEU A 163 -4.05 4.57 19.02
N ILE A 164 -5.25 4.41 19.58
CA ILE A 164 -5.43 4.24 21.04
C ILE A 164 -4.72 2.96 21.51
N ILE A 165 -4.92 1.84 20.80
CA ILE A 165 -4.29 0.55 21.14
C ILE A 165 -2.77 0.64 21.03
N TRP A 166 -2.25 1.37 20.04
CA TRP A 166 -0.80 1.55 19.89
C TRP A 166 -0.22 2.41 21.02
N TYR A 167 -0.98 3.38 21.53
CA TYR A 167 -0.52 4.31 22.57
C TYR A 167 -0.53 3.68 23.99
N VAL A 168 -1.37 2.67 24.26
CA VAL A 168 -1.49 1.95 25.55
C VAL A 168 -0.44 0.84 25.65
#